data_cbb0f2b1e42952bcb638743ae1a86fe1
#
_entry.id   cbb0f2b1e42952bcb638743ae1a86fe1
#
_cell.length_a   1.000
_cell.length_b   1.000
_cell.length_c   1.000
_cell.angle_alpha   90.00
_cell.angle_beta   90.00
_cell.angle_gamma   90.00
#
_symmetry.space_group_name_H-M   'P 1'
#
loop_
_entity.id
_entity.type
_entity.pdbx_description
1 polymer ?
#
loop_
_entity_poly.entity_id
_entity_poly.type
_entity_poly.pdbx_seq_one_letter_code
_entity_poly.pdbx_strand_id
1 'polypeptide(L)'
;VPQNGFWERTMKLPRRQFLHLAAGADALPVVSRVAWAQAYPTRPVRIVVGYVAGGASDIVARLIGQWLSERLGRQFIVENRPDAGGNLGTEAVARAPAVGYTLLLASNANAVNATL
;
A
#
# COMPACT_ATOMS: atom_id res chain seq x y z
N VAL A 1 30.36 -57.16 -18.95
CA VAL A 1 31.01 -55.93 -18.52
C VAL A 1 30.10 -55.18 -17.56
N PRO A 2 30.39 -55.20 -16.28
CA PRO A 2 29.46 -54.66 -15.26
C PRO A 2 29.59 -53.16 -15.02
N GLN A 3 30.12 -52.36 -15.92
CA GLN A 3 30.39 -50.96 -15.65
C GLN A 3 29.26 -49.98 -16.01
N ASN A 4 28.22 -50.45 -16.66
CA ASN A 4 27.15 -49.54 -17.11
C ASN A 4 26.03 -49.31 -16.08
N GLY A 5 25.99 -50.07 -14.99
CA GLY A 5 24.98 -49.92 -13.94
C GLY A 5 25.31 -48.91 -12.86
N PHE A 6 26.59 -48.56 -12.72
CA PHE A 6 27.04 -47.64 -11.65
C PHE A 6 26.70 -46.18 -11.93
N TRP A 7 26.78 -45.78 -13.21
CA TRP A 7 26.51 -44.40 -13.63
C TRP A 7 25.00 -44.04 -13.62
N GLU A 8 24.15 -45.03 -13.88
CA GLU A 8 22.70 -44.78 -13.86
C GLU A 8 22.12 -44.60 -12.46
N ARG A 9 22.71 -45.22 -11.44
CA ARG A 9 22.26 -45.08 -10.06
C ARG A 9 22.58 -43.72 -9.45
N THR A 10 23.68 -43.11 -9.84
CA THR A 10 24.14 -41.83 -9.30
C THR A 10 23.40 -40.63 -9.90
N MET A 11 22.83 -40.77 -11.09
CA MET A 11 22.14 -39.66 -11.75
C MET A 11 20.63 -39.52 -11.38
N LYS A 12 19.98 -40.57 -10.90
CA LYS A 12 18.53 -40.56 -10.61
C LYS A 12 18.20 -39.96 -9.26
N LEU A 13 19.02 -40.05 -8.25
CA LEU A 13 18.80 -39.60 -6.90
C LEU A 13 18.92 -38.06 -6.69
N PRO A 14 19.92 -37.35 -7.26
CA PRO A 14 20.07 -35.93 -7.02
C PRO A 14 19.01 -35.07 -7.74
N ARG A 15 18.45 -35.53 -8.84
CA ARG A 15 17.41 -34.76 -9.57
C ARG A 15 16.10 -34.67 -8.83
N ARG A 16 15.66 -35.73 -8.14
CA ARG A 16 14.42 -35.70 -7.34
C ARG A 16 14.56 -34.84 -6.10
N GLN A 17 15.69 -34.90 -5.42
CA GLN A 17 15.93 -34.08 -4.24
C GLN A 17 16.10 -32.60 -4.59
N PHE A 18 16.71 -32.31 -5.75
CA PHE A 18 16.86 -30.93 -6.23
C PHE A 18 15.52 -30.29 -6.61
N LEU A 19 14.62 -31.04 -7.24
CA LEU A 19 13.29 -30.58 -7.59
C LEU A 19 12.41 -30.31 -6.35
N HIS A 20 12.51 -31.12 -5.30
CA HIS A 20 11.80 -30.89 -4.05
C HIS A 20 12.32 -29.70 -3.26
N LEU A 21 13.62 -29.44 -3.29
CA LEU A 21 14.25 -28.27 -2.66
C LEU A 21 13.93 -26.98 -3.41
N ALA A 22 13.91 -27.01 -4.74
CA ALA A 22 13.55 -25.85 -5.57
C ALA A 22 12.07 -25.47 -5.43
N ALA A 23 11.17 -26.45 -5.36
CA ALA A 23 9.74 -26.21 -5.17
C ALA A 23 9.41 -25.64 -3.78
N GLY A 24 10.18 -25.99 -2.76
CA GLY A 24 9.98 -25.46 -1.40
C GLY A 24 10.53 -24.06 -1.17
N ALA A 25 11.59 -23.68 -1.90
CA ALA A 25 12.22 -22.36 -1.75
C ALA A 25 11.46 -21.22 -2.44
N ASP A 26 10.76 -21.50 -3.54
CA ASP A 26 10.02 -20.49 -4.30
C ASP A 26 8.65 -20.16 -3.71
N ALA A 27 8.08 -21.00 -2.87
CA ALA A 27 6.75 -20.78 -2.28
C ALA A 27 6.78 -19.77 -1.11
N LEU A 28 7.87 -19.67 -0.35
CA LEU A 28 7.97 -18.83 0.84
C LEU A 28 7.94 -17.31 0.56
N PRO A 29 8.64 -16.76 -0.43
CA PRO A 29 8.60 -15.31 -0.69
C PRO A 29 7.27 -14.83 -1.27
N VAL A 30 6.55 -15.66 -2.00
CA VAL A 30 5.24 -15.31 -2.59
C VAL A 30 4.17 -15.17 -1.50
N VAL A 31 4.14 -16.08 -0.53
CA VAL A 31 3.18 -16.02 0.59
C VAL A 31 3.42 -14.78 1.44
N SER A 32 4.68 -14.42 1.69
CA SER A 32 5.02 -13.21 2.44
C SER A 32 4.55 -11.92 1.76
N ARG A 33 4.68 -11.82 0.44
CA ARG A 33 4.23 -10.64 -0.33
C ARG A 33 2.71 -10.50 -0.33
N VAL A 34 1.98 -11.58 -0.44
CA VAL A 34 0.51 -11.58 -0.41
C VAL A 34 0.00 -11.16 0.97
N ALA A 35 0.63 -11.63 2.05
CA ALA A 35 0.27 -11.24 3.41
C ALA A 35 0.47 -9.74 3.68
N TRP A 36 1.54 -9.14 3.16
CA TRP A 36 1.79 -7.70 3.26
C TRP A 36 0.79 -6.88 2.45
N ALA A 37 0.45 -7.29 1.23
CA ALA A 37 -0.51 -6.60 0.37
C ALA A 37 -1.94 -6.61 0.96
N GLN A 38 -2.31 -7.63 1.74
CA GLN A 38 -3.62 -7.74 2.40
C GLN A 38 -3.70 -7.01 3.74
N ALA A 39 -2.58 -6.58 4.31
CA ALA A 39 -2.54 -5.96 5.63
C ALA A 39 -2.97 -4.47 5.65
N TYR A 40 -2.94 -3.77 4.52
CA TYR A 40 -3.31 -2.34 4.44
C TYR A 40 -4.78 -2.19 4.02
N PRO A 41 -5.58 -1.29 4.68
CA PRO A 41 -5.26 -0.59 5.92
C PRO A 41 -5.56 -1.44 7.15
N THR A 42 -4.73 -1.36 8.20
CA THR A 42 -4.93 -2.06 9.47
C THR A 42 -5.51 -1.17 10.56
N ARG A 43 -5.57 0.13 10.33
CA ARG A 43 -6.06 1.17 11.22
C ARG A 43 -6.75 2.27 10.41
N PRO A 44 -7.49 3.20 11.06
CA PRO A 44 -8.13 4.30 10.36
C PRO A 44 -7.14 5.17 9.59
N VAL A 45 -7.55 5.61 8.40
CA VAL A 45 -6.79 6.50 7.53
C VAL A 45 -7.37 7.90 7.61
N ARG A 46 -6.52 8.91 7.69
CA ARG A 46 -6.91 10.33 7.73
C ARG A 46 -6.83 10.94 6.34
N ILE A 47 -7.88 11.63 5.93
CA ILE A 47 -7.89 12.46 4.72
C ILE A 47 -7.92 13.92 5.16
N VAL A 48 -6.82 14.62 4.95
CA VAL A 48 -6.70 16.05 5.30
C VAL A 48 -7.22 16.89 4.15
N VAL A 49 -8.12 17.81 4.48
CA VAL A 49 -8.71 18.80 3.56
C VAL A 49 -8.32 20.19 4.04
N GLY A 50 -7.64 20.97 3.22
CA GLY A 50 -7.15 22.31 3.56
C GLY A 50 -8.22 23.39 3.49
N TYR A 51 -9.49 23.05 3.49
CA TYR A 51 -10.63 23.96 3.36
C TYR A 51 -11.68 23.71 4.41
N VAL A 52 -12.58 24.68 4.58
CA VAL A 52 -13.67 24.61 5.58
C VAL A 52 -14.61 23.42 5.32
N ALA A 53 -15.13 22.87 6.41
CA ALA A 53 -16.14 21.83 6.34
C ALA A 53 -17.42 22.35 5.64
N GLY A 54 -18.02 21.51 4.82
CA GLY A 54 -19.21 21.83 4.03
C GLY A 54 -18.94 22.46 2.67
N GLY A 55 -17.69 22.79 2.35
CA GLY A 55 -17.30 23.24 1.02
C GLY A 55 -17.21 22.09 -0.01
N ALA A 56 -17.00 22.42 -1.27
CA ALA A 56 -16.94 21.45 -2.36
C ALA A 56 -15.87 20.37 -2.13
N SER A 57 -14.69 20.77 -1.66
CA SER A 57 -13.59 19.83 -1.35
C SER A 57 -13.94 18.88 -0.21
N ASP A 58 -14.64 19.36 0.80
CA ASP A 58 -15.09 18.54 1.94
C ASP A 58 -16.13 17.51 1.51
N ILE A 59 -17.09 17.90 0.68
CA ILE A 59 -18.10 16.98 0.14
C ILE A 59 -17.45 15.86 -0.66
N VAL A 60 -16.52 16.18 -1.54
CA VAL A 60 -15.77 15.19 -2.34
C VAL A 60 -14.96 14.27 -1.44
N ALA A 61 -14.26 14.83 -0.45
CA ALA A 61 -13.47 14.05 0.50
C ALA A 61 -14.32 13.04 1.28
N ARG A 62 -15.51 13.46 1.73
CA ARG A 62 -16.42 12.58 2.46
C ARG A 62 -17.02 11.49 1.59
N LEU A 63 -17.37 11.78 0.35
CA LEU A 63 -17.84 10.77 -0.61
C LEU A 63 -16.77 9.72 -0.90
N ILE A 64 -15.55 10.16 -1.20
CA ILE A 64 -14.41 9.26 -1.44
C ILE A 64 -14.07 8.47 -0.19
N GLY A 65 -14.04 9.11 0.98
CA GLY A 65 -13.76 8.47 2.25
C GLY A 65 -14.77 7.39 2.60
N GLN A 66 -16.06 7.65 2.39
CA GLN A 66 -17.10 6.65 2.58
C GLN A 66 -16.94 5.47 1.62
N TRP A 67 -16.70 5.71 0.36
CA TRP A 67 -16.50 4.68 -0.63
C TRP A 67 -15.27 3.81 -0.31
N LEU A 68 -14.15 4.41 0.08
CA LEU A 68 -12.95 3.68 0.50
C LEU A 68 -13.19 2.88 1.78
N SER A 69 -13.93 3.44 2.75
CA SER A 69 -14.25 2.75 3.99
C SER A 69 -15.06 1.47 3.74
N GLU A 70 -16.02 1.52 2.84
CA GLU A 70 -16.82 0.37 2.45
C GLU A 70 -16.00 -0.69 1.70
N ARG A 71 -15.09 -0.24 0.83
CA ARG A 71 -14.25 -1.12 0.02
C ARG A 71 -13.12 -1.79 0.78
N LEU A 72 -12.46 -1.05 1.68
CA LEU A 72 -11.26 -1.50 2.37
C LEU A 72 -11.51 -1.97 3.81
N GLY A 73 -12.73 -1.83 4.31
CA GLY A 73 -13.14 -2.33 5.63
C GLY A 73 -12.55 -1.58 6.82
N ARG A 74 -11.99 -0.38 6.62
CA ARG A 74 -11.48 0.50 7.67
C ARG A 74 -11.98 1.91 7.44
N GLN A 75 -12.11 2.70 8.51
CA GLN A 75 -12.59 4.07 8.42
C GLN A 75 -11.56 4.99 7.76
N PHE A 76 -12.05 5.79 6.81
CA PHE A 76 -11.35 6.93 6.24
C PHE A 76 -11.96 8.20 6.82
N ILE A 77 -11.23 8.87 7.70
CA ILE A 77 -11.71 10.01 8.47
C ILE A 77 -11.28 11.30 7.79
N VAL A 78 -12.23 12.17 7.48
CA VAL A 78 -11.96 13.49 6.92
C VAL A 78 -11.62 14.45 8.05
N GLU A 79 -10.48 15.12 7.93
CA GLU A 79 -10.02 16.16 8.85
C GLU A 79 -9.87 17.47 8.08
N ASN A 80 -10.67 18.47 8.47
CA ASN A 80 -10.59 19.79 7.88
C ASN A 80 -9.55 20.64 8.62
N ARG A 81 -8.59 21.19 7.88
CA ARG A 81 -7.59 22.14 8.38
C ARG A 81 -7.61 23.40 7.52
N PRO A 82 -8.63 24.27 7.71
CA PRO A 82 -8.76 25.46 6.89
C PRO A 82 -7.69 26.50 7.21
N ASP A 83 -7.09 27.00 6.16
CA ASP A 83 -6.19 28.15 6.22
C ASP A 83 -6.16 28.88 4.88
N ALA A 84 -5.41 29.96 4.80
CA ALA A 84 -5.25 30.76 3.58
C ALA A 84 -4.57 29.93 2.46
N GLY A 85 -5.36 29.34 1.60
CA GLY A 85 -4.91 28.60 0.43
C GLY A 85 -4.58 27.11 0.64
N GLY A 86 -4.90 26.51 1.80
CA GLY A 86 -4.70 25.10 2.06
C GLY A 86 -3.26 24.69 2.40
N ASN A 87 -2.39 25.65 2.70
CA ASN A 87 -0.97 25.39 2.94
C ASN A 87 -0.70 24.63 4.26
N LEU A 88 -1.43 24.94 5.34
CA LEU A 88 -1.28 24.23 6.62
C LEU A 88 -1.67 22.75 6.50
N GLY A 89 -2.75 22.45 5.79
CA GLY A 89 -3.14 21.06 5.52
C GLY A 89 -2.08 20.31 4.73
N THR A 90 -1.54 20.93 3.70
CA THR A 90 -0.47 20.38 2.87
C THR A 90 0.80 20.12 3.69
N GLU A 91 1.21 21.08 4.51
CA GLU A 91 2.37 20.95 5.39
C GLU A 91 2.18 19.82 6.43
N ALA A 92 1.01 19.72 7.02
CA ALA A 92 0.71 18.67 7.98
C ALA A 92 0.84 17.27 7.35
N VAL A 93 0.39 17.09 6.11
CA VAL A 93 0.54 15.81 5.38
C VAL A 93 1.99 15.56 4.98
N ALA A 94 2.71 16.59 4.52
CA ALA A 94 4.11 16.48 4.14
C ALA A 94 5.01 16.06 5.32
N ARG A 95 4.68 16.48 6.55
CA ARG A 95 5.39 16.11 7.76
C ARG A 95 4.92 14.82 8.40
N ALA A 96 3.78 14.27 7.98
CA ALA A 96 3.28 13.01 8.49
C ALA A 96 4.16 11.82 8.04
N PRO A 97 4.18 10.71 8.79
CA PRO A 97 4.88 9.51 8.37
C PRO A 97 4.39 9.02 7.00
N ALA A 98 5.31 8.70 6.10
CA ALA A 98 5.03 8.26 4.73
C ALA A 98 4.64 6.77 4.67
N VAL A 99 3.58 6.41 5.39
CA VAL A 99 3.09 5.02 5.51
C VAL A 99 1.70 4.81 4.91
N GLY A 100 1.13 5.84 4.27
CA GLY A 100 -0.18 5.75 3.60
C GLY A 100 -1.38 5.93 4.53
N TYR A 101 -1.22 6.35 5.78
CA TYR A 101 -2.31 6.58 6.75
C TYR A 101 -2.71 8.05 6.91
N THR A 102 -2.01 8.95 6.25
CA THR A 102 -2.37 10.37 6.16
C THR A 102 -2.34 10.76 4.69
N LEU A 103 -3.49 11.14 4.15
CA LEU A 103 -3.69 11.50 2.76
C LEU A 103 -4.09 12.96 2.65
N LEU A 104 -3.71 13.62 1.58
CA LEU A 104 -4.14 14.97 1.26
C LEU A 104 -5.14 14.95 0.11
N LEU A 105 -6.29 15.59 0.28
CA LEU A 105 -7.10 16.00 -0.86
C LEU A 105 -6.55 17.31 -1.41
N ALA A 106 -5.73 17.20 -2.44
CA ALA A 106 -5.13 18.34 -3.11
C ALA A 106 -6.14 19.07 -4.01
N SER A 107 -6.00 20.37 -4.09
CA SER A 107 -6.73 21.23 -5.04
C SER A 107 -5.78 21.89 -6.02
N ASN A 108 -6.35 22.59 -7.01
CA ASN A 108 -5.57 23.38 -7.95
C ASN A 108 -4.72 24.47 -7.27
N ALA A 109 -5.16 25.01 -6.14
CA ALA A 109 -4.40 25.98 -5.35
C ALA A 109 -3.06 25.40 -4.84
N ASN A 110 -3.02 24.11 -4.51
CA ASN A 110 -1.78 23.47 -4.10
C ASN A 110 -0.74 23.44 -5.23
N ALA A 111 -1.17 23.23 -6.47
CA ALA A 111 -0.30 23.25 -7.63
C ALA A 111 0.26 24.67 -7.90
N VAL A 112 -0.57 25.68 -7.75
CA VAL A 112 -0.15 27.09 -7.95
C VAL A 112 0.83 27.51 -6.85
N ASN A 113 0.54 27.20 -5.58
CA ASN A 113 1.38 27.57 -4.44
C ASN A 113 2.76 26.87 -4.47
N ALA A 114 2.85 25.70 -5.08
CA ALA A 114 4.12 24.99 -5.22
C ALA A 114 5.08 25.66 -6.24
N THR A 115 4.55 26.55 -7.08
CA THR A 115 5.30 27.21 -8.16
C THR A 115 5.75 28.64 -7.77
N LEU A 116 5.18 29.20 -6.72
CA LEU A 116 5.49 30.55 -6.21
C LEU A 116 6.47 30.48 -5.03
#